data_acb3f8989f6201ca0a6c339cecb28c45
#
_entry.id   acb3f8989f6201ca0a6c339cecb28c45
#
_cell.length_a   1.000
_cell.length_b   1.000
_cell.length_c   1.000
_cell.angle_alpha   90.00
_cell.angle_beta   90.00
_cell.angle_gamma   90.00
#
_symmetry.space_group_name_H-M   'P 1'
#
loop_
_entity.id
_entity.type
_entity.pdbx_description
1 polymer ?
#
loop_
_entity_poly.entity_id
_entity_poly.type
_entity_poly.pdbx_seq_one_letter_code
_entity_poly.pdbx_strand_id
1 'polypeptide(L)'
;MVTQEDVDRAILSKPNAGTIGGDGQLIASCDHEFSTTENDDWEEIEVPIVYESNEAPTKMNVVISSADYWTRSNIVEGNKDNKLGSILNVDDVQFVYYHALTDLKYDGTTISGFDEATTSYDMSTVVYDASKLSYTVKGAGASAETSYDANTAVLTITVKGNDYEANNKSVTVYTIKFKKAPEVTSYTNSLLVNVAGGNVPAQENTVIKMIRNFEPESYSFLLEDFSLTEDLPIGDIQIDNLTRTEKDGKVSYTGKQTITILENMDVEVTVSATVTGNNMTAHIYIPVEGVGDVNVDYAPALNISSDKTLSVTQSGDYIVTLNRNFKKGWNTFALPFATTSAALGEGVKAQAFISASEAELNFNITENLEANTPYLVYFPEATVEPLYFAATVDAAATANDVAHGSYTFKCNYEADFSMNGKYGVAEIDGVQKIMLGTAGSTLLATGAYFTSDSAKANGMKINIGGQTTGIGSLTDGKSADEAVYNLQGIKVTSGSLSGLSKGVYVKNGRKVIVK
;
A
#
# COMPACT_ATOMS: atom_id res chain seq x y z
N MET A 1 57.87 40.48 26.72
CA MET A 1 57.84 41.92 27.05
C MET A 1 57.93 42.63 25.71
N VAL A 2 56.91 43.30 25.29
CA VAL A 2 56.90 44.10 24.07
C VAL A 2 57.69 45.35 24.40
N THR A 3 58.75 45.68 23.66
CA THR A 3 59.54 46.83 23.89
C THR A 3 58.85 48.12 23.37
N GLN A 4 59.20 49.30 23.92
CA GLN A 4 58.67 50.58 23.40
C GLN A 4 58.96 50.71 21.88
N GLU A 5 60.08 50.15 21.43
CA GLU A 5 60.48 50.17 20.03
C GLU A 5 59.59 49.30 19.17
N ASP A 6 59.10 48.15 19.72
CA ASP A 6 58.15 47.32 19.05
C ASP A 6 56.77 47.97 18.95
N VAL A 7 56.35 48.70 19.99
CA VAL A 7 55.13 49.51 20.00
C VAL A 7 55.21 50.63 19.00
N ASP A 8 56.35 51.36 19.00
CA ASP A 8 56.59 52.50 18.08
C ASP A 8 56.68 52.02 16.62
N ARG A 9 57.23 50.84 16.39
CA ARG A 9 57.28 50.25 15.07
C ARG A 9 55.88 49.75 14.57
N ALA A 10 55.08 49.20 15.45
CA ALA A 10 53.69 48.91 15.20
C ALA A 10 52.86 50.18 14.92
N ILE A 11 53.18 51.28 15.56
CA ILE A 11 52.54 52.60 15.39
C ILE A 11 52.94 53.28 14.08
N LEU A 12 54.16 53.07 13.59
CA LEU A 12 54.71 53.76 12.41
C LEU A 12 54.35 53.09 11.09
N SER A 13 53.98 51.81 11.09
CA SER A 13 53.52 51.15 9.92
C SER A 13 51.99 51.28 9.79
N LYS A 14 51.55 52.24 8.96
CA LYS A 14 50.13 52.26 8.57
C LYS A 14 49.72 50.84 8.11
N PRO A 15 48.67 50.29 8.67
CA PRO A 15 48.12 49.08 8.10
C PRO A 15 47.59 49.42 6.68
N ASN A 16 48.47 49.39 5.74
CA ASN A 16 48.18 49.58 4.37
C ASN A 16 48.06 48.17 3.80
N ALA A 17 46.89 47.81 3.42
CA ALA A 17 46.68 46.54 2.79
C ALA A 17 47.18 45.34 3.63
N GLY A 18 46.82 45.28 4.89
CA GLY A 18 46.98 44.10 5.70
C GLY A 18 48.32 43.87 6.38
N THR A 19 49.14 44.89 6.58
CA THR A 19 50.41 44.72 7.30
C THR A 19 50.44 45.57 8.59
N ILE A 20 50.55 44.93 9.74
CA ILE A 20 50.74 45.55 11.05
C ILE A 20 52.08 45.09 11.63
N GLY A 21 52.98 45.98 11.92
CA GLY A 21 54.19 45.68 12.68
C GLY A 21 55.13 44.69 12.02
N GLY A 22 55.88 45.11 10.99
CA GLY A 22 56.87 44.27 10.31
C GLY A 22 56.25 43.45 9.13
N ASP A 23 56.74 42.24 8.91
CA ASP A 23 56.32 41.40 7.78
C ASP A 23 54.97 40.68 7.97
N GLY A 24 54.18 41.09 9.00
CA GLY A 24 52.88 40.49 9.29
C GLY A 24 51.77 40.97 8.35
N GLN A 25 50.81 40.12 8.03
CA GLN A 25 49.60 40.43 7.28
C GLN A 25 48.45 40.65 8.25
N LEU A 26 47.63 41.69 8.01
CA LEU A 26 46.39 41.88 8.73
C LEU A 26 45.40 40.76 8.28
N ILE A 27 45.01 39.92 9.24
CA ILE A 27 44.09 38.84 8.99
C ILE A 27 42.67 39.26 9.36
N ALA A 28 42.52 40.02 10.47
CA ALA A 28 41.22 40.44 10.93
C ALA A 28 41.34 41.73 11.76
N SER A 29 40.27 42.50 11.82
CA SER A 29 40.14 43.69 12.66
C SER A 29 38.79 43.67 13.37
N CYS A 30 38.71 44.44 14.45
CA CYS A 30 37.47 44.76 15.15
C CYS A 30 37.57 46.12 15.83
N ASP A 31 36.47 46.84 15.91
CA ASP A 31 36.36 48.14 16.53
C ASP A 31 35.18 48.15 17.51
N HIS A 32 35.38 48.88 18.63
CA HIS A 32 34.32 49.12 19.60
C HIS A 32 34.43 50.57 20.10
N GLU A 33 33.32 51.30 20.04
CA GLU A 33 33.21 52.63 20.62
C GLU A 33 32.68 52.54 22.04
N PHE A 34 33.54 52.91 23.01
CA PHE A 34 33.12 53.00 24.40
C PHE A 34 32.27 54.27 24.64
N SER A 35 31.38 54.19 25.63
CA SER A 35 30.65 55.37 26.09
C SER A 35 31.61 56.50 26.47
N THR A 36 31.26 57.73 26.15
CA THR A 36 32.04 58.91 26.49
C THR A 36 31.98 59.28 27.99
N THR A 37 31.19 58.61 28.78
CA THR A 37 31.10 58.70 30.23
C THR A 37 32.14 57.78 30.85
N GLU A 38 32.97 58.35 31.74
CA GLU A 38 33.92 57.61 32.58
C GLU A 38 33.15 56.55 33.38
N ASN A 39 33.52 55.28 33.22
CA ASN A 39 32.92 54.14 33.92
C ASN A 39 34.04 53.48 34.73
N ASP A 40 33.89 53.43 36.04
CA ASP A 40 34.83 52.76 36.95
C ASP A 40 34.58 51.27 37.09
N ASP A 41 33.46 50.74 36.47
CA ASP A 41 33.11 49.36 36.51
C ASP A 41 33.64 48.59 35.26
N TRP A 42 33.94 47.30 35.44
CA TRP A 42 34.29 46.42 34.34
C TRP A 42 33.09 46.21 33.48
N GLU A 43 33.24 46.33 32.17
CA GLU A 43 32.24 46.02 31.18
C GLU A 43 32.71 44.82 30.34
N GLU A 44 31.89 43.79 30.24
CA GLU A 44 32.11 42.68 29.31
C GLU A 44 31.60 43.11 27.94
N ILE A 45 32.48 43.10 26.96
CA ILE A 45 32.14 43.48 25.58
C ILE A 45 32.46 42.34 24.61
N GLU A 46 31.56 42.10 23.69
CA GLU A 46 31.72 41.17 22.59
C GLU A 46 31.87 41.96 21.29
N VAL A 47 33.01 41.88 20.64
CA VAL A 47 33.28 42.63 19.42
C VAL A 47 33.42 41.69 18.23
N PRO A 48 32.59 41.85 17.18
CA PRO A 48 32.69 41.01 15.98
C PRO A 48 34.03 41.17 15.29
N ILE A 49 34.72 40.08 15.02
CA ILE A 49 35.97 40.10 14.27
C ILE A 49 35.64 40.09 12.77
N VAL A 50 36.12 41.11 12.06
CA VAL A 50 35.98 41.20 10.60
C VAL A 50 37.27 40.67 9.96
N TYR A 51 37.14 39.60 9.20
CA TYR A 51 38.27 39.00 8.49
C TYR A 51 38.60 39.78 7.22
N GLU A 52 39.87 40.20 7.11
CA GLU A 52 40.44 40.90 5.96
C GLU A 52 41.14 39.94 4.98
N SER A 53 41.39 38.72 5.40
CA SER A 53 42.06 37.70 4.60
C SER A 53 41.47 36.30 4.84
N ASN A 54 41.47 35.47 3.81
CA ASN A 54 41.09 34.04 3.89
C ASN A 54 42.29 33.14 4.19
N GLU A 55 43.48 33.68 4.41
CA GLU A 55 44.69 32.89 4.69
C GLU A 55 44.72 32.48 6.16
N ALA A 56 45.07 31.23 6.43
CA ALA A 56 45.23 30.70 7.77
C ALA A 56 46.59 31.14 8.34
N PRO A 57 46.63 31.97 9.38
CA PRO A 57 47.89 32.43 9.97
C PRO A 57 48.61 31.29 10.72
N THR A 58 49.92 31.19 10.56
CA THR A 58 50.74 30.25 11.34
C THR A 58 51.12 30.80 12.71
N LYS A 59 51.07 32.11 12.85
CA LYS A 59 51.26 32.86 14.12
C LYS A 59 50.40 34.12 14.08
N MET A 60 49.93 34.55 15.23
CA MET A 60 49.06 35.69 15.36
C MET A 60 49.54 36.60 16.48
N ASN A 61 49.51 37.89 16.22
CA ASN A 61 49.67 38.93 17.25
C ASN A 61 48.31 39.61 17.40
N VAL A 62 47.83 39.73 18.62
CA VAL A 62 46.64 40.54 18.95
C VAL A 62 47.13 41.89 19.48
N VAL A 63 46.69 42.96 18.84
CA VAL A 63 47.02 44.34 19.25
C VAL A 63 45.73 45.01 19.69
N ILE A 64 45.69 45.48 20.92
CA ILE A 64 44.57 46.23 21.50
C ILE A 64 45.02 47.66 21.70
N SER A 65 44.25 48.62 21.16
CA SER A 65 44.58 50.05 21.22
C SER A 65 43.40 50.81 21.82
N SER A 66 43.68 51.72 22.71
CA SER A 66 42.68 52.59 23.36
C SER A 66 42.20 53.75 22.49
N ALA A 67 42.72 53.91 21.29
CA ALA A 67 42.30 54.93 20.33
C ALA A 67 42.64 54.50 18.92
N ASP A 68 41.90 55.03 17.92
CA ASP A 68 42.26 54.89 16.54
C ASP A 68 43.66 55.50 16.28
N TYR A 69 44.52 54.66 15.77
CA TYR A 69 45.90 55.05 15.48
C TYR A 69 46.01 56.27 14.56
N TRP A 70 45.07 56.41 13.63
CA TRP A 70 45.13 57.54 12.66
C TRP A 70 44.70 58.88 13.22
N THR A 71 43.76 58.86 14.14
CA THR A 71 43.38 60.10 14.88
C THR A 71 44.46 60.57 15.83
N ARG A 72 45.29 59.68 16.33
CA ARG A 72 46.36 59.93 17.24
C ARG A 72 47.47 60.79 16.64
N SER A 73 47.79 60.64 15.35
CA SER A 73 48.81 61.44 14.67
C SER A 73 48.45 62.95 14.61
N ASN A 74 47.14 63.23 14.54
CA ASN A 74 46.66 64.63 14.54
C ASN A 74 46.64 65.27 15.90
N ILE A 75 46.62 64.48 16.97
CA ILE A 75 46.65 64.99 18.36
C ILE A 75 48.08 65.33 18.81
N VAL A 76 49.08 64.65 18.28
CA VAL A 76 50.49 64.83 18.74
C VAL A 76 51.14 66.05 18.14
N GLU A 77 50.79 66.57 16.98
CA GLU A 77 51.44 67.73 16.35
C GLU A 77 50.93 69.07 16.84
N GLY A 78 49.77 69.15 17.50
CA GLY A 78 49.16 70.46 17.87
C GLY A 78 49.13 70.83 19.32
N ASN A 79 49.32 69.95 20.28
CA ASN A 79 49.12 70.29 21.70
C ASN A 79 50.05 69.52 22.64
N LYS A 80 51.20 70.11 22.90
CA LYS A 80 52.23 69.60 23.83
C LYS A 80 51.78 69.51 25.30
N ASP A 81 50.66 70.12 25.64
CA ASP A 81 50.15 70.19 27.00
C ASP A 81 49.01 69.19 27.29
N ASN A 82 48.51 68.54 26.28
CA ASN A 82 47.41 67.56 26.45
C ASN A 82 47.97 66.15 26.72
N LYS A 83 48.34 65.96 27.99
CA LYS A 83 48.83 64.64 28.49
C LYS A 83 47.74 63.66 28.83
N LEU A 84 46.53 63.95 28.45
CA LEU A 84 45.39 63.04 28.67
C LEU A 84 45.32 62.05 27.51
N GLY A 85 46.02 60.93 27.64
CA GLY A 85 45.81 59.79 26.82
C GLY A 85 44.61 59.01 27.35
N SER A 86 43.81 58.41 26.46
CA SER A 86 42.81 57.43 26.87
C SER A 86 43.53 56.22 27.48
N ILE A 87 43.02 55.71 28.58
CA ILE A 87 43.50 54.49 29.23
C ILE A 87 42.44 53.42 29.01
N LEU A 88 42.86 52.29 28.52
CA LEU A 88 42.04 51.11 28.41
C LEU A 88 42.67 50.01 29.27
N ASN A 89 41.93 49.53 30.27
CA ASN A 89 42.30 48.39 31.05
C ASN A 89 41.56 47.18 30.40
N VAL A 90 42.28 46.15 30.15
CA VAL A 90 41.72 44.90 29.50
C VAL A 90 42.09 43.73 30.35
N ASP A 91 41.15 42.91 30.64
CA ASP A 91 41.30 41.60 31.31
C ASP A 91 40.48 40.55 30.58
N ASP A 92 40.78 39.27 30.80
CA ASP A 92 40.08 38.10 30.27
C ASP A 92 39.79 38.11 28.76
N VAL A 93 40.76 38.45 27.94
CA VAL A 93 40.63 38.45 26.48
C VAL A 93 40.53 37.02 25.97
N GLN A 94 39.40 36.69 25.36
CA GLN A 94 39.17 35.37 24.76
C GLN A 94 38.51 35.50 23.40
N PHE A 95 38.75 34.49 22.54
CA PHE A 95 38.03 34.34 21.27
C PHE A 95 36.76 33.54 21.51
N VAL A 96 35.62 34.13 21.14
CA VAL A 96 34.34 33.51 21.23
C VAL A 96 33.97 32.95 19.84
N TYR A 97 33.76 31.67 19.76
CA TYR A 97 33.33 30.99 18.54
C TYR A 97 31.84 30.63 18.65
N TYR A 98 31.01 31.34 17.89
CA TYR A 98 29.59 31.07 17.88
C TYR A 98 29.33 29.71 17.25
N HIS A 99 28.45 28.93 17.88
CA HIS A 99 28.00 27.64 17.44
C HIS A 99 26.51 27.41 17.78
N ALA A 100 25.72 28.48 17.63
CA ALA A 100 24.29 28.46 17.92
C ALA A 100 23.45 28.84 16.69
N LEU A 101 22.15 28.61 16.77
CA LEU A 101 21.19 29.17 15.84
C LEU A 101 20.62 30.49 16.37
N THR A 102 20.40 31.46 15.49
CA THR A 102 19.67 32.70 15.81
C THR A 102 18.20 32.62 15.45
N ASP A 103 17.83 31.68 14.59
CA ASP A 103 16.44 31.39 14.22
C ASP A 103 16.32 29.96 13.74
N LEU A 104 15.18 29.33 14.06
CA LEU A 104 14.82 27.96 13.65
C LEU A 104 13.36 27.94 13.26
N LYS A 105 13.07 27.73 11.98
CA LYS A 105 11.72 27.78 11.42
C LYS A 105 11.29 26.45 10.83
N TYR A 106 10.01 26.19 10.96
CA TYR A 106 9.33 25.12 10.24
C TYR A 106 8.08 25.68 9.56
N ASP A 107 7.92 25.39 8.26
CA ASP A 107 6.83 25.92 7.41
C ASP A 107 6.73 27.46 7.47
N GLY A 108 7.91 28.13 7.44
CA GLY A 108 8.04 29.58 7.45
C GLY A 108 7.82 30.25 8.81
N THR A 109 7.43 29.50 9.84
CA THR A 109 7.17 30.04 11.20
C THR A 109 8.26 29.59 12.16
N THR A 110 8.76 30.53 12.99
CA THR A 110 9.71 30.19 14.06
C THR A 110 9.09 29.18 15.02
N ILE A 111 9.85 28.13 15.35
CA ILE A 111 9.40 27.06 16.26
C ILE A 111 9.06 27.69 17.61
N SER A 112 7.90 27.32 18.14
CA SER A 112 7.41 27.83 19.42
C SER A 112 8.40 27.60 20.55
N GLY A 113 8.73 28.67 21.28
CA GLY A 113 9.69 28.63 22.39
C GLY A 113 11.16 28.57 21.93
N PHE A 114 11.44 28.95 20.67
CA PHE A 114 12.81 29.00 20.20
C PHE A 114 13.62 30.01 21.03
N ASP A 115 14.77 29.56 21.50
CA ASP A 115 15.79 30.31 22.20
C ASP A 115 17.17 29.69 21.87
N GLU A 116 18.21 30.49 21.75
CA GLU A 116 19.56 30.04 21.36
C GLU A 116 20.13 28.95 22.29
N ALA A 117 19.79 29.03 23.59
CA ALA A 117 20.24 28.08 24.61
C ALA A 117 19.38 26.83 24.72
N THR A 118 18.17 26.85 24.16
CA THR A 118 17.28 25.69 24.15
C THR A 118 17.63 24.75 23.00
N THR A 119 18.02 23.54 23.32
CA THR A 119 18.51 22.55 22.34
C THR A 119 17.56 21.43 22.02
N SER A 120 16.35 21.43 22.61
CA SER A 120 15.35 20.36 22.36
C SER A 120 13.96 20.94 22.18
N TYR A 121 13.29 20.53 21.10
CA TYR A 121 11.96 20.99 20.70
C TYR A 121 11.04 19.82 20.42
N ASP A 122 9.74 20.01 20.67
CA ASP A 122 8.69 19.03 20.41
C ASP A 122 7.75 19.52 19.30
N MET A 123 7.73 18.78 18.19
CA MET A 123 6.81 18.92 17.06
C MET A 123 6.13 17.59 16.75
N SER A 124 5.85 16.77 17.77
CA SER A 124 5.29 15.41 17.64
C SER A 124 3.87 15.34 17.05
N THR A 125 3.26 16.50 16.77
CA THR A 125 1.99 16.60 16.03
C THR A 125 2.16 16.68 14.51
N VAL A 126 3.38 16.91 14.02
CA VAL A 126 3.69 17.18 12.61
C VAL A 126 4.69 16.14 12.09
N VAL A 127 4.44 15.59 10.91
CA VAL A 127 5.43 14.74 10.21
C VAL A 127 6.52 15.60 9.59
N TYR A 128 7.78 15.18 9.73
CA TYR A 128 8.92 15.92 9.18
C TYR A 128 8.91 15.96 7.65
N ASP A 129 9.12 17.16 7.13
CA ASP A 129 9.34 17.44 5.71
C ASP A 129 10.55 18.37 5.60
N ALA A 130 11.63 17.91 4.99
CA ALA A 130 12.88 18.66 4.88
C ALA A 130 12.72 19.99 4.12
N SER A 131 11.76 20.10 3.20
CA SER A 131 11.50 21.32 2.42
C SER A 131 10.94 22.47 3.26
N LYS A 132 10.39 22.16 4.43
CA LYS A 132 9.78 23.10 5.38
C LYS A 132 10.73 23.61 6.45
N LEU A 133 11.93 23.01 6.55
CA LEU A 133 12.93 23.40 7.54
C LEU A 133 13.76 24.59 7.04
N SER A 134 13.94 25.61 7.87
CA SER A 134 14.93 26.65 7.67
C SER A 134 15.50 27.13 8.99
N TYR A 135 16.75 27.56 8.98
CA TYR A 135 17.42 28.06 10.16
C TYR A 135 18.50 29.08 9.79
N THR A 136 18.89 29.89 10.75
CA THR A 136 19.99 30.85 10.62
C THR A 136 21.06 30.54 11.66
N VAL A 137 22.30 30.40 11.19
CA VAL A 137 23.45 30.13 12.05
C VAL A 137 24.04 31.45 12.57
N LYS A 138 24.43 31.49 13.84
CA LYS A 138 25.10 32.63 14.48
C LYS A 138 26.59 32.62 14.16
N GLY A 139 27.09 33.80 13.77
CA GLY A 139 28.51 34.03 13.59
C GLY A 139 29.07 33.66 12.21
N ALA A 140 30.10 34.39 11.82
CA ALA A 140 30.82 34.16 10.58
C ALA A 140 31.67 32.88 10.69
N GLY A 141 31.63 32.05 9.66
CA GLY A 141 32.41 30.82 9.60
C GLY A 141 31.83 29.62 10.39
N ALA A 142 30.75 29.81 11.14
CA ALA A 142 30.01 28.71 11.71
C ALA A 142 29.18 27.99 10.62
N SER A 143 28.99 26.70 10.77
CA SER A 143 28.24 25.86 9.83
C SER A 143 27.24 24.98 10.56
N ALA A 144 26.20 24.49 9.85
CA ALA A 144 25.27 23.54 10.42
C ALA A 144 25.04 22.38 9.47
N GLU A 145 24.90 21.20 10.05
CA GLU A 145 24.56 19.96 9.36
C GLU A 145 23.27 19.39 9.95
N THR A 146 22.41 18.81 9.10
CA THR A 146 21.15 18.20 9.53
C THR A 146 21.16 16.71 9.29
N SER A 147 20.58 15.95 10.21
CA SER A 147 20.35 14.52 10.09
C SER A 147 18.99 14.15 10.67
N TYR A 148 18.17 13.43 9.91
CA TYR A 148 16.86 12.96 10.36
C TYR A 148 16.86 11.44 10.49
N ASP A 149 16.51 10.95 11.67
CA ASP A 149 16.27 9.51 11.89
C ASP A 149 14.76 9.21 11.80
N ALA A 150 14.35 8.57 10.74
CA ALA A 150 12.96 8.20 10.49
C ALA A 150 12.41 7.18 11.52
N ASN A 151 13.27 6.37 12.15
CA ASN A 151 12.83 5.39 13.14
C ASN A 151 12.40 6.06 14.45
N THR A 152 13.14 7.06 14.88
CA THR A 152 12.86 7.82 16.11
C THR A 152 12.07 9.10 15.84
N ALA A 153 11.92 9.48 14.57
CA ALA A 153 11.35 10.75 14.12
C ALA A 153 12.03 11.97 14.74
N VAL A 154 13.35 11.91 14.94
CA VAL A 154 14.15 12.98 15.51
C VAL A 154 15.02 13.60 14.43
N LEU A 155 14.87 14.91 14.26
CA LEU A 155 15.79 15.74 13.49
C LEU A 155 16.89 16.24 14.43
N THR A 156 18.13 16.09 14.01
CA THR A 156 19.32 16.62 14.68
C THR A 156 19.93 17.70 13.79
N ILE A 157 20.18 18.88 14.36
CA ILE A 157 20.92 19.96 13.72
C ILE A 157 22.20 20.17 14.53
N THR A 158 23.34 19.88 13.93
CA THR A 158 24.67 20.07 14.55
C THR A 158 25.27 21.35 14.04
N VAL A 159 25.37 22.35 14.91
CA VAL A 159 25.98 23.65 14.61
C VAL A 159 27.41 23.62 15.08
N LYS A 160 28.35 23.81 14.17
CA LYS A 160 29.79 23.78 14.39
C LYS A 160 30.33 25.22 14.32
N GLY A 161 31.07 25.62 15.35
CA GLY A 161 31.82 26.87 15.32
C GLY A 161 32.98 26.81 14.34
N ASN A 162 33.54 27.96 14.00
CA ASN A 162 34.69 28.07 13.10
C ASN A 162 35.95 27.34 13.60
N ASP A 163 36.02 27.08 14.92
CA ASP A 163 37.10 26.35 15.58
C ASP A 163 36.88 24.83 15.67
N TYR A 164 35.76 24.31 15.14
CA TYR A 164 35.33 22.91 15.32
C TYR A 164 36.40 21.90 14.90
N GLU A 165 37.04 22.15 13.76
CA GLU A 165 38.11 21.28 13.23
C GLU A 165 39.46 21.50 13.94
N ALA A 166 39.58 22.55 14.74
CA ALA A 166 40.71 22.83 15.60
C ALA A 166 40.57 22.14 16.97
N ASN A 167 41.26 22.59 17.96
CA ASN A 167 41.33 21.94 19.28
C ASN A 167 40.10 22.15 20.18
N ASN A 168 39.32 23.24 19.97
CA ASN A 168 38.24 23.60 20.88
C ASN A 168 36.92 22.89 20.58
N LYS A 169 36.68 22.51 19.34
CA LYS A 169 35.49 21.76 18.87
C LYS A 169 34.16 22.34 19.36
N SER A 170 34.02 23.68 19.23
CA SER A 170 32.76 24.35 19.59
C SER A 170 31.60 23.83 18.77
N VAL A 171 30.62 23.21 19.44
CA VAL A 171 29.47 22.56 18.81
C VAL A 171 28.24 22.63 19.69
N THR A 172 27.10 22.90 19.07
CA THR A 172 25.78 22.76 19.69
C THR A 172 24.95 21.80 18.86
N VAL A 173 24.23 20.91 19.53
CA VAL A 173 23.34 19.93 18.89
C VAL A 173 21.91 20.23 19.29
N TYR A 174 21.11 20.65 18.33
CA TYR A 174 19.67 20.83 18.48
C TYR A 174 18.94 19.57 18.06
N THR A 175 17.92 19.17 18.81
CA THR A 175 17.06 18.03 18.51
C THR A 175 15.61 18.47 18.42
N ILE A 176 14.90 17.99 17.39
CA ILE A 176 13.48 18.27 17.21
C ILE A 176 12.76 16.94 17.05
N LYS A 177 11.85 16.62 17.95
CA LYS A 177 11.01 15.44 17.88
C LYS A 177 9.82 15.72 16.97
N PHE A 178 9.66 14.99 15.90
CA PHE A 178 8.51 15.03 15.00
C PHE A 178 7.57 13.84 15.24
N LYS A 179 6.38 13.90 14.65
CA LYS A 179 5.49 12.75 14.53
C LYS A 179 6.13 11.72 13.60
N LYS A 180 6.18 10.47 14.02
CA LYS A 180 6.65 9.40 13.17
C LYS A 180 5.71 9.23 11.98
N ALA A 181 6.25 9.23 10.76
CA ALA A 181 5.47 9.02 9.55
C ALA A 181 4.82 7.63 9.58
N PRO A 182 3.58 7.50 9.09
CA PRO A 182 2.95 6.20 8.94
C PRO A 182 3.78 5.27 8.06
N GLU A 183 3.82 3.99 8.41
CA GLU A 183 4.38 2.95 7.57
C GLU A 183 3.27 2.41 6.66
N VAL A 184 3.50 2.43 5.35
CA VAL A 184 2.53 1.96 4.36
C VAL A 184 3.08 0.71 3.69
N THR A 185 2.36 -0.40 3.83
CA THR A 185 2.64 -1.65 3.13
C THR A 185 1.57 -1.88 2.07
N SER A 186 2.00 -2.03 0.82
CA SER A 186 1.11 -2.27 -0.32
C SER A 186 1.12 -3.74 -0.71
N TYR A 187 -0.06 -4.29 -0.98
CA TYR A 187 -0.28 -5.63 -1.48
C TYR A 187 -0.97 -5.54 -2.84
N THR A 188 -0.54 -6.35 -3.81
CA THR A 188 -1.12 -6.40 -5.15
C THR A 188 -1.62 -7.79 -5.44
N ASN A 189 -2.94 -7.93 -5.63
CA ASN A 189 -3.62 -9.18 -5.92
C ASN A 189 -4.83 -8.93 -6.85
N SER A 190 -5.64 -9.96 -7.04
CA SER A 190 -6.92 -9.87 -7.74
C SER A 190 -8.06 -9.64 -6.76
N LEU A 191 -9.09 -8.94 -7.23
CA LEU A 191 -10.29 -8.62 -6.49
C LEU A 191 -11.51 -9.14 -7.23
N LEU A 192 -12.40 -9.81 -6.52
CA LEU A 192 -13.68 -10.30 -7.03
C LEU A 192 -14.82 -9.63 -6.30
N VAL A 193 -15.69 -8.98 -7.06
CA VAL A 193 -16.90 -8.35 -6.54
C VAL A 193 -18.08 -9.30 -6.76
N ASN A 194 -18.81 -9.59 -5.71
CA ASN A 194 -20.10 -10.28 -5.76
C ASN A 194 -21.21 -9.31 -5.35
N VAL A 195 -22.16 -9.08 -6.21
CA VAL A 195 -23.33 -8.24 -5.95
C VAL A 195 -24.58 -9.10 -5.95
N ALA A 196 -25.26 -9.17 -4.82
CA ALA A 196 -26.50 -9.94 -4.66
C ALA A 196 -26.40 -11.38 -5.21
N GLY A 197 -25.27 -12.05 -4.96
CA GLY A 197 -25.01 -13.44 -5.36
C GLY A 197 -24.48 -13.62 -6.79
N GLY A 198 -24.28 -12.55 -7.57
CA GLY A 198 -23.67 -12.63 -8.90
C GLY A 198 -22.26 -12.04 -8.92
N ASN A 199 -21.29 -12.79 -9.43
CA ASN A 199 -19.92 -12.33 -9.60
C ASN A 199 -19.79 -11.39 -10.79
N VAL A 200 -19.01 -10.31 -10.61
CA VAL A 200 -18.54 -9.42 -11.67
C VAL A 200 -17.18 -9.95 -12.14
N PRO A 201 -16.74 -9.69 -13.39
CA PRO A 201 -15.38 -10.05 -13.80
C PRO A 201 -14.33 -9.58 -12.80
N ALA A 202 -13.35 -10.45 -12.51
CA ALA A 202 -12.31 -10.16 -11.55
C ALA A 202 -11.45 -8.98 -12.00
N GLN A 203 -11.12 -8.11 -11.05
CA GLN A 203 -10.22 -6.96 -11.26
C GLN A 203 -8.80 -7.41 -10.89
N GLU A 204 -7.91 -7.43 -11.87
CA GLU A 204 -6.51 -7.83 -11.66
C GLU A 204 -5.65 -6.66 -11.21
N ASN A 205 -4.53 -6.96 -10.55
CA ASN A 205 -3.53 -5.97 -10.10
C ASN A 205 -4.10 -4.87 -9.19
N THR A 206 -5.14 -5.19 -8.44
CA THR A 206 -5.70 -4.29 -7.44
C THR A 206 -4.73 -4.12 -6.26
N VAL A 207 -4.52 -2.88 -5.83
CA VAL A 207 -3.61 -2.56 -4.73
C VAL A 207 -4.42 -2.24 -3.48
N ILE A 208 -4.13 -2.95 -2.39
CA ILE A 208 -4.60 -2.61 -1.05
C ILE A 208 -3.41 -2.16 -0.21
N LYS A 209 -3.60 -1.06 0.52
CA LYS A 209 -2.59 -0.50 1.43
C LYS A 209 -2.99 -0.76 2.88
N MET A 210 -2.03 -1.29 3.66
CA MET A 210 -2.11 -1.33 5.11
C MET A 210 -1.24 -0.21 5.67
N ILE A 211 -1.82 0.65 6.48
CA ILE A 211 -1.19 1.82 7.06
C ILE A 211 -1.04 1.60 8.57
N ARG A 212 0.18 1.67 9.06
CA ARG A 212 0.50 1.61 10.49
C ARG A 212 0.87 3.00 10.98
N ASN A 213 0.11 3.53 11.92
CA ASN A 213 0.46 4.71 12.69
C ASN A 213 1.16 4.28 13.98
N PHE A 214 2.01 5.14 14.55
CA PHE A 214 2.83 4.77 15.70
C PHE A 214 2.42 5.45 17.01
N GLU A 215 1.81 6.62 16.95
CA GLU A 215 1.53 7.44 18.14
C GLU A 215 0.14 8.07 18.04
N PRO A 216 -0.92 7.45 18.58
CA PRO A 216 -0.98 6.07 19.12
C PRO A 216 -0.85 5.01 18.03
N GLU A 217 -0.40 3.81 18.39
CA GLU A 217 -0.32 2.72 17.44
C GLU A 217 -1.72 2.34 16.97
N SER A 218 -1.94 2.40 15.67
CA SER A 218 -3.19 2.02 15.02
C SER A 218 -2.94 1.53 13.61
N TYR A 219 -3.90 0.79 13.06
CA TYR A 219 -3.82 0.21 11.73
C TYR A 219 -5.03 0.62 10.91
N SER A 220 -4.80 0.98 9.63
CA SER A 220 -5.85 1.31 8.69
C SER A 220 -5.72 0.47 7.42
N PHE A 221 -6.86 0.14 6.84
CA PHE A 221 -7.00 -0.49 5.53
C PHE A 221 -7.42 0.57 4.53
N LEU A 222 -6.81 0.56 3.34
CA LEU A 222 -7.16 1.48 2.27
C LEU A 222 -7.17 0.74 0.91
N LEU A 223 -8.32 0.78 0.26
CA LEU A 223 -8.53 0.41 -1.13
C LEU A 223 -8.97 1.68 -1.88
N GLU A 224 -8.07 2.24 -2.69
CA GLU A 224 -8.30 3.47 -3.43
C GLU A 224 -9.10 3.21 -4.71
N ASP A 225 -9.88 4.20 -5.13
CA ASP A 225 -10.62 4.26 -6.40
C ASP A 225 -11.45 2.99 -6.69
N PHE A 226 -12.04 2.38 -5.66
CA PHE A 226 -12.82 1.15 -5.82
C PHE A 226 -14.07 1.38 -6.66
N SER A 227 -14.34 0.46 -7.58
CA SER A 227 -15.54 0.44 -8.42
C SER A 227 -16.20 -0.94 -8.36
N LEU A 228 -17.52 -0.99 -8.27
CA LEU A 228 -18.29 -2.24 -8.37
C LEU A 228 -18.25 -2.80 -9.80
N THR A 229 -18.34 -1.90 -10.78
CA THR A 229 -18.19 -2.17 -12.22
C THR A 229 -17.47 -0.97 -12.84
N GLU A 230 -17.01 -1.08 -14.09
CA GLU A 230 -16.39 0.05 -14.82
C GLU A 230 -17.25 1.34 -14.78
N ASP A 231 -18.57 1.20 -14.76
CA ASP A 231 -19.54 2.32 -14.79
C ASP A 231 -20.04 2.75 -13.41
N LEU A 232 -19.64 2.08 -12.32
CA LEU A 232 -20.16 2.34 -10.98
C LEU A 232 -19.02 2.51 -9.96
N PRO A 233 -18.36 3.68 -9.96
CA PRO A 233 -17.34 3.99 -8.97
C PRO A 233 -17.96 4.17 -7.58
N ILE A 234 -17.30 3.63 -6.58
CA ILE A 234 -17.65 3.74 -5.16
C ILE A 234 -16.76 4.78 -4.48
N GLY A 235 -15.49 4.89 -4.91
CA GLY A 235 -14.46 5.71 -4.29
C GLY A 235 -13.59 4.92 -3.33
N ASP A 236 -12.92 5.62 -2.43
CA ASP A 236 -12.00 5.01 -1.48
C ASP A 236 -12.74 4.26 -0.38
N ILE A 237 -12.29 3.04 -0.11
CA ILE A 237 -12.69 2.29 1.08
C ILE A 237 -11.55 2.37 2.09
N GLN A 238 -11.69 3.27 3.06
CA GLN A 238 -10.75 3.41 4.16
C GLN A 238 -11.43 3.01 5.47
N ILE A 239 -10.81 2.08 6.19
CA ILE A 239 -11.25 1.63 7.50
C ILE A 239 -10.10 1.82 8.48
N ASP A 240 -10.31 2.69 9.46
CA ASP A 240 -9.31 3.04 10.46
C ASP A 240 -9.47 2.21 11.74
N ASN A 241 -8.44 2.25 12.58
CA ASN A 241 -8.43 1.62 13.90
C ASN A 241 -8.76 0.11 13.88
N LEU A 242 -8.19 -0.60 12.92
CA LEU A 242 -8.34 -2.04 12.81
C LEU A 242 -7.78 -2.75 14.06
N THR A 243 -8.48 -3.77 14.49
CA THR A 243 -7.98 -4.72 15.50
C THR A 243 -6.99 -5.67 14.85
N ARG A 244 -5.74 -5.64 15.32
CA ARG A 244 -4.67 -6.54 14.86
C ARG A 244 -4.54 -7.73 15.81
N THR A 245 -4.49 -8.92 15.26
CA THR A 245 -4.18 -10.16 16.00
C THR A 245 -3.11 -10.93 15.26
N GLU A 246 -2.25 -11.66 16.00
CA GLU A 246 -1.21 -12.48 15.39
C GLU A 246 -1.26 -13.88 15.99
N LYS A 247 -1.30 -14.89 15.10
CA LYS A 247 -1.34 -16.29 15.49
C LYS A 247 -0.71 -17.15 14.38
N ASP A 248 0.15 -18.08 14.80
CA ASP A 248 0.77 -19.09 13.92
C ASP A 248 1.46 -18.47 12.67
N GLY A 249 2.11 -17.30 12.84
CA GLY A 249 2.79 -16.58 11.76
C GLY A 249 1.85 -15.86 10.78
N LYS A 250 0.56 -15.80 11.08
CA LYS A 250 -0.43 -15.02 10.33
C LYS A 250 -0.84 -13.80 11.14
N VAL A 251 -0.95 -12.67 10.47
CA VAL A 251 -1.44 -11.42 11.05
C VAL A 251 -2.82 -11.13 10.48
N SER A 252 -3.82 -11.04 11.33
CA SER A 252 -5.19 -10.71 10.92
C SER A 252 -5.57 -9.33 11.40
N TYR A 253 -6.29 -8.60 10.54
CA TYR A 253 -6.83 -7.27 10.78
C TYR A 253 -8.33 -7.31 10.58
N THR A 254 -9.09 -6.79 11.54
CA THR A 254 -10.56 -6.71 11.44
C THR A 254 -11.04 -5.35 11.89
N GLY A 255 -12.04 -4.83 11.23
CA GLY A 255 -12.65 -3.56 11.60
C GLY A 255 -13.90 -3.26 10.81
N LYS A 256 -14.61 -2.23 11.26
CA LYS A 256 -15.79 -1.70 10.59
C LYS A 256 -15.85 -0.19 10.76
N GLN A 257 -16.36 0.47 9.76
CA GLN A 257 -16.52 1.92 9.76
C GLN A 257 -17.67 2.32 8.86
N THR A 258 -18.43 3.32 9.27
CA THR A 258 -19.38 3.96 8.36
C THR A 258 -18.62 4.87 7.42
N ILE A 259 -18.76 4.64 6.13
CA ILE A 259 -18.20 5.47 5.06
C ILE A 259 -19.32 5.97 4.16
N THR A 260 -19.13 7.12 3.53
CA THR A 260 -20.06 7.67 2.56
C THR A 260 -19.65 7.18 1.16
N ILE A 261 -20.53 6.47 0.49
CA ILE A 261 -20.36 5.99 -0.89
C ILE A 261 -21.37 6.66 -1.82
N LEU A 262 -21.12 6.63 -3.13
CA LEU A 262 -22.04 7.13 -4.15
C LEU A 262 -22.56 8.55 -3.83
N GLU A 263 -21.66 9.43 -3.39
CA GLU A 263 -21.86 10.85 -3.05
C GLU A 263 -22.65 11.13 -1.76
N ASN A 264 -23.65 10.30 -1.36
CA ASN A 264 -24.54 10.63 -0.24
C ASN A 264 -25.07 9.40 0.54
N MET A 265 -24.52 8.22 0.36
CA MET A 265 -25.02 7.03 1.04
C MET A 265 -24.04 6.59 2.12
N ASP A 266 -24.44 6.68 3.37
CA ASP A 266 -23.66 6.18 4.50
C ASP A 266 -23.90 4.67 4.68
N VAL A 267 -22.83 3.87 4.63
CA VAL A 267 -22.88 2.42 4.82
C VAL A 267 -21.83 1.97 5.82
N GLU A 268 -22.18 1.02 6.68
CA GLU A 268 -21.22 0.38 7.58
C GLU A 268 -20.47 -0.72 6.82
N VAL A 269 -19.23 -0.43 6.43
CA VAL A 269 -18.35 -1.40 5.78
C VAL A 269 -17.58 -2.19 6.81
N THR A 270 -17.54 -3.51 6.64
CA THR A 270 -16.74 -4.43 7.47
C THR A 270 -15.59 -4.98 6.64
N VAL A 271 -14.39 -4.99 7.23
CA VAL A 271 -13.19 -5.56 6.62
C VAL A 271 -12.59 -6.63 7.51
N SER A 272 -12.20 -7.74 6.91
CA SER A 272 -11.30 -8.72 7.50
C SER A 272 -10.18 -9.02 6.53
N ALA A 273 -8.92 -8.83 6.96
CA ALA A 273 -7.74 -9.11 6.15
C ALA A 273 -6.77 -10.00 6.89
N THR A 274 -6.07 -10.86 6.17
CA THR A 274 -5.04 -11.75 6.74
C THR A 274 -3.78 -11.67 5.91
N VAL A 275 -2.67 -11.39 6.58
CA VAL A 275 -1.33 -11.34 5.99
C VAL A 275 -0.57 -12.60 6.39
N THR A 276 -0.01 -13.29 5.40
CA THR A 276 0.84 -14.46 5.58
C THR A 276 2.11 -14.25 4.73
N GLY A 277 3.24 -14.05 5.40
CA GLY A 277 4.46 -13.63 4.69
C GLY A 277 4.25 -12.31 3.94
N ASN A 278 4.49 -12.31 2.64
CA ASN A 278 4.34 -11.13 1.78
C ASN A 278 2.98 -11.08 1.06
N ASN A 279 2.07 -11.98 1.39
CA ASN A 279 0.77 -12.06 0.74
C ASN A 279 -0.36 -11.66 1.68
N MET A 280 -1.39 -11.03 1.13
CA MET A 280 -2.59 -10.63 1.86
C MET A 280 -3.83 -11.18 1.17
N THR A 281 -4.75 -11.71 1.96
CA THR A 281 -6.13 -11.96 1.55
C THR A 281 -7.06 -11.06 2.34
N ALA A 282 -8.17 -10.62 1.75
CA ALA A 282 -9.15 -9.81 2.45
C ALA A 282 -10.57 -10.10 1.98
N HIS A 283 -11.51 -9.86 2.87
CA HIS A 283 -12.94 -9.86 2.60
C HIS A 283 -13.53 -8.53 3.08
N ILE A 284 -14.27 -7.85 2.20
CA ILE A 284 -14.93 -6.58 2.47
C ILE A 284 -16.43 -6.80 2.25
N TYR A 285 -17.22 -6.47 3.24
CA TYR A 285 -18.67 -6.54 3.18
C TYR A 285 -19.28 -5.14 3.21
N ILE A 286 -20.12 -4.83 2.22
CA ILE A 286 -20.75 -3.52 2.02
C ILE A 286 -22.25 -3.76 1.82
N PRO A 287 -23.10 -3.49 2.83
CA PRO A 287 -24.56 -3.59 2.69
C PRO A 287 -25.10 -2.34 2.00
N VAL A 288 -25.41 -2.44 0.72
CA VAL A 288 -25.89 -1.29 -0.07
C VAL A 288 -27.40 -1.37 -0.19
N GLU A 289 -28.12 -0.40 0.42
CA GLU A 289 -29.57 -0.35 0.35
C GLU A 289 -30.05 -0.20 -1.11
N GLY A 290 -31.01 -1.04 -1.52
CA GLY A 290 -31.55 -1.04 -2.87
C GLY A 290 -30.71 -1.77 -3.93
N VAL A 291 -29.45 -2.11 -3.64
CA VAL A 291 -28.57 -2.92 -4.50
C VAL A 291 -28.45 -4.35 -3.96
N GLY A 292 -28.42 -4.49 -2.64
CA GLY A 292 -28.20 -5.74 -1.92
C GLY A 292 -26.80 -5.82 -1.33
N ASP A 293 -26.48 -6.99 -0.80
CA ASP A 293 -25.18 -7.25 -0.21
C ASP A 293 -24.09 -7.29 -1.28
N VAL A 294 -23.06 -6.47 -1.08
CA VAL A 294 -21.84 -6.50 -1.86
C VAL A 294 -20.74 -7.17 -1.03
N ASN A 295 -20.22 -8.27 -1.56
CA ASN A 295 -19.06 -8.96 -0.99
C ASN A 295 -17.89 -8.78 -1.95
N VAL A 296 -16.75 -8.39 -1.41
CA VAL A 296 -15.52 -8.19 -2.17
C VAL A 296 -14.45 -9.07 -1.56
N ASP A 297 -13.98 -10.03 -2.34
CA ASP A 297 -12.89 -10.93 -1.96
C ASP A 297 -11.60 -10.50 -2.67
N TYR A 298 -10.50 -10.50 -1.95
CA TYR A 298 -9.19 -10.13 -2.43
C TYR A 298 -8.18 -11.22 -2.10
N ALA A 299 -7.58 -11.80 -3.13
CA ALA A 299 -6.61 -12.89 -2.99
C ALA A 299 -5.74 -13.00 -4.26
N PRO A 300 -4.65 -13.80 -4.24
CA PRO A 300 -3.89 -14.12 -5.44
C PRO A 300 -4.76 -14.67 -6.57
N ALA A 301 -4.42 -14.31 -7.80
CA ALA A 301 -5.10 -14.86 -8.98
C ALA A 301 -4.73 -16.34 -9.22
N LEU A 302 -5.71 -17.14 -9.57
CA LEU A 302 -5.53 -18.49 -10.10
C LEU A 302 -6.29 -18.63 -11.43
N ASN A 303 -5.55 -18.71 -12.52
CA ASN A 303 -6.13 -18.92 -13.86
C ASN A 303 -6.18 -20.41 -14.17
N ILE A 304 -7.38 -20.95 -14.27
CA ILE A 304 -7.65 -22.34 -14.69
C ILE A 304 -8.18 -22.31 -16.12
N SER A 305 -7.48 -22.97 -17.04
CA SER A 305 -7.88 -23.06 -18.42
C SER A 305 -8.09 -24.52 -18.82
N SER A 306 -9.14 -24.78 -19.59
CA SER A 306 -9.46 -26.14 -20.06
C SER A 306 -8.47 -26.72 -21.08
N ASP A 307 -7.62 -25.85 -21.67
CA ASP A 307 -6.57 -26.20 -22.63
C ASP A 307 -5.16 -26.26 -22.00
N LYS A 308 -5.06 -26.09 -20.69
CA LYS A 308 -3.79 -26.14 -19.94
C LYS A 308 -3.88 -27.11 -18.78
N THR A 309 -2.81 -27.87 -18.54
CA THR A 309 -2.68 -28.70 -17.35
C THR A 309 -2.71 -27.81 -16.11
N LEU A 310 -3.57 -28.15 -15.16
CA LEU A 310 -3.69 -27.45 -13.90
C LEU A 310 -2.40 -27.61 -13.07
N SER A 311 -1.87 -26.51 -12.58
CA SER A 311 -0.73 -26.48 -11.67
C SER A 311 -1.01 -25.52 -10.54
N VAL A 312 -1.19 -26.05 -9.33
CA VAL A 312 -1.31 -25.26 -8.09
C VAL A 312 -0.15 -25.64 -7.20
N THR A 313 0.72 -24.68 -6.88
CA THR A 313 1.95 -24.94 -6.13
C THR A 313 1.84 -24.64 -4.64
N GLN A 314 0.82 -23.88 -4.25
CA GLN A 314 0.59 -23.48 -2.85
C GLN A 314 -0.89 -23.60 -2.51
N SER A 315 -1.17 -24.07 -1.29
CA SER A 315 -2.52 -24.06 -0.75
C SER A 315 -2.85 -22.66 -0.23
N GLY A 316 -4.10 -22.23 -0.42
CA GLY A 316 -4.56 -20.91 0.06
C GLY A 316 -5.85 -20.46 -0.63
N ASP A 317 -6.22 -19.23 -0.32
CA ASP A 317 -7.36 -18.56 -0.94
C ASP A 317 -6.94 -17.89 -2.24
N TYR A 318 -7.78 -17.99 -3.26
CA TYR A 318 -7.53 -17.48 -4.61
C TYR A 318 -8.77 -16.82 -5.20
N ILE A 319 -8.55 -15.80 -6.02
CA ILE A 319 -9.53 -15.37 -7.02
C ILE A 319 -9.29 -16.19 -8.27
N VAL A 320 -10.23 -17.10 -8.55
CA VAL A 320 -10.12 -18.05 -9.65
C VAL A 320 -10.85 -17.53 -10.88
N THR A 321 -10.15 -17.51 -12.01
CA THR A 321 -10.74 -17.32 -13.35
C THR A 321 -10.74 -18.67 -14.06
N LEU A 322 -11.93 -19.23 -14.28
CA LEU A 322 -12.11 -20.49 -15.02
C LEU A 322 -12.41 -20.20 -16.50
N ASN A 323 -11.41 -20.36 -17.34
CA ASN A 323 -11.49 -20.23 -18.79
C ASN A 323 -11.89 -21.59 -19.39
N ARG A 324 -13.18 -21.86 -19.42
CA ARG A 324 -13.74 -23.08 -20.01
C ARG A 324 -15.07 -22.81 -20.69
N ASN A 325 -15.17 -23.15 -21.96
CA ASN A 325 -16.42 -23.15 -22.69
C ASN A 325 -17.22 -24.42 -22.38
N PHE A 326 -18.44 -24.27 -21.93
CA PHE A 326 -19.36 -25.38 -21.72
C PHE A 326 -20.32 -25.50 -22.91
N LYS A 327 -20.58 -26.72 -23.32
CA LYS A 327 -21.63 -27.00 -24.33
C LYS A 327 -22.99 -26.99 -23.65
N LYS A 328 -24.03 -26.58 -24.37
CA LYS A 328 -25.41 -26.83 -23.96
C LYS A 328 -25.61 -28.33 -23.69
N GLY A 329 -26.29 -28.65 -22.58
CA GLY A 329 -26.50 -30.03 -22.15
C GLY A 329 -25.49 -30.50 -21.12
N TRP A 330 -25.30 -31.80 -21.01
CA TRP A 330 -24.45 -32.43 -20.00
C TRP A 330 -22.96 -32.35 -20.35
N ASN A 331 -22.17 -31.91 -19.39
CA ASN A 331 -20.71 -31.86 -19.46
C ASN A 331 -20.13 -32.65 -18.27
N THR A 332 -18.97 -33.28 -18.44
CA THR A 332 -18.20 -33.80 -17.32
C THR A 332 -17.39 -32.66 -16.69
N PHE A 333 -17.25 -32.67 -15.39
CA PHE A 333 -16.70 -31.53 -14.67
C PHE A 333 -15.97 -31.93 -13.40
N ALA A 334 -14.85 -31.27 -13.10
CA ALA A 334 -14.13 -31.35 -11.82
C ALA A 334 -13.35 -30.06 -11.58
N LEU A 335 -13.31 -29.58 -10.33
CA LEU A 335 -12.50 -28.42 -9.91
C LEU A 335 -11.63 -28.77 -8.71
N PRO A 336 -10.49 -28.09 -8.52
CA PRO A 336 -9.62 -28.30 -7.36
C PRO A 336 -10.15 -27.62 -6.09
N PHE A 337 -11.33 -27.04 -6.12
CA PHE A 337 -12.01 -26.37 -5.01
C PHE A 337 -13.51 -26.71 -4.99
N ALA A 338 -14.11 -26.53 -3.83
CA ALA A 338 -15.55 -26.73 -3.68
C ALA A 338 -16.33 -25.52 -4.21
N THR A 339 -17.48 -25.79 -4.83
CA THR A 339 -18.39 -24.75 -5.34
C THR A 339 -19.84 -25.25 -5.30
N THR A 340 -20.76 -24.47 -5.84
CA THR A 340 -22.16 -24.88 -5.98
C THR A 340 -22.60 -24.85 -7.44
N SER A 341 -23.66 -25.59 -7.77
CA SER A 341 -24.24 -25.52 -9.11
C SER A 341 -24.77 -24.13 -9.45
N ALA A 342 -25.26 -23.38 -8.45
CA ALA A 342 -25.72 -22.01 -8.61
C ALA A 342 -24.57 -21.04 -8.97
N ALA A 343 -23.36 -21.25 -8.41
CA ALA A 343 -22.19 -20.44 -8.74
C ALA A 343 -21.67 -20.65 -10.17
N LEU A 344 -22.06 -21.75 -10.84
CA LEU A 344 -21.73 -22.01 -12.25
C LEU A 344 -22.68 -21.26 -13.21
N GLY A 345 -23.82 -20.77 -12.75
CA GLY A 345 -24.77 -20.00 -13.53
C GLY A 345 -26.23 -20.35 -13.28
N GLU A 346 -27.11 -19.48 -13.75
CA GLU A 346 -28.55 -19.68 -13.62
C GLU A 346 -29.01 -20.93 -14.41
N GLY A 347 -29.81 -21.80 -13.77
CA GLY A 347 -30.35 -23.00 -14.36
C GLY A 347 -29.35 -24.16 -14.54
N VAL A 348 -28.10 -23.99 -14.11
CA VAL A 348 -27.09 -25.05 -14.08
C VAL A 348 -27.47 -26.10 -13.03
N LYS A 349 -27.39 -27.39 -13.40
CA LYS A 349 -27.66 -28.50 -12.51
C LYS A 349 -26.44 -29.41 -12.42
N ALA A 350 -26.18 -29.95 -11.25
CA ALA A 350 -25.11 -30.90 -11.03
C ALA A 350 -25.63 -32.26 -10.57
N GLN A 351 -24.92 -33.32 -10.93
CA GLN A 351 -25.24 -34.68 -10.61
C GLN A 351 -23.98 -35.41 -10.13
N ALA A 352 -24.10 -36.09 -8.99
CA ALA A 352 -23.05 -36.93 -8.41
C ALA A 352 -23.28 -38.40 -8.81
N PHE A 353 -22.20 -39.12 -9.13
CA PHE A 353 -22.25 -40.55 -9.37
C PHE A 353 -22.48 -41.30 -8.05
N ILE A 354 -23.58 -42.06 -7.92
CA ILE A 354 -24.00 -42.67 -6.66
C ILE A 354 -24.04 -44.19 -6.64
N SER A 355 -24.23 -44.84 -7.80
CA SER A 355 -24.22 -46.29 -7.90
C SER A 355 -24.11 -46.75 -9.34
N ALA A 356 -23.75 -48.03 -9.54
CA ALA A 356 -23.78 -48.71 -10.82
C ALA A 356 -24.54 -50.04 -10.71
N SER A 357 -25.30 -50.39 -11.77
CA SER A 357 -25.94 -51.67 -11.94
C SER A 357 -25.42 -52.35 -13.22
N GLU A 358 -25.93 -53.54 -13.56
CA GLU A 358 -25.64 -54.18 -14.85
C GLU A 358 -26.26 -53.45 -16.05
N ALA A 359 -27.26 -52.58 -15.80
CA ALA A 359 -28.04 -51.91 -16.84
C ALA A 359 -27.70 -50.43 -17.00
N GLU A 360 -27.30 -49.76 -15.93
CA GLU A 360 -27.13 -48.32 -15.94
C GLU A 360 -26.22 -47.82 -14.82
N LEU A 361 -25.63 -46.62 -15.03
CA LEU A 361 -24.92 -45.81 -14.06
C LEU A 361 -25.89 -44.79 -13.47
N ASN A 362 -26.03 -44.76 -12.15
CA ASN A 362 -26.99 -43.88 -11.50
C ASN A 362 -26.33 -42.65 -10.94
N PHE A 363 -26.92 -41.51 -11.25
CA PHE A 363 -26.54 -40.20 -10.75
C PHE A 363 -27.70 -39.57 -9.97
N ASN A 364 -27.37 -38.74 -9.00
CA ASN A 364 -28.35 -37.98 -8.23
C ASN A 364 -28.03 -36.50 -8.21
N ILE A 365 -29.06 -35.67 -8.10
CA ILE A 365 -28.94 -34.22 -8.01
C ILE A 365 -28.09 -33.84 -6.77
N THR A 366 -27.19 -32.93 -6.98
CA THR A 366 -26.44 -32.27 -5.91
C THR A 366 -26.35 -30.77 -6.19
N GLU A 367 -26.43 -29.97 -5.17
CA GLU A 367 -26.18 -28.51 -5.25
C GLU A 367 -24.72 -28.21 -4.95
N ASN A 368 -24.07 -29.03 -4.12
CA ASN A 368 -22.67 -28.85 -3.70
C ASN A 368 -21.77 -29.73 -4.55
N LEU A 369 -20.70 -29.12 -5.06
CA LEU A 369 -19.61 -29.76 -5.78
C LEU A 369 -18.37 -29.71 -4.89
N GLU A 370 -17.98 -30.84 -4.34
CA GLU A 370 -16.79 -30.96 -3.51
C GLU A 370 -15.53 -30.84 -4.36
N ALA A 371 -14.46 -30.32 -3.74
CA ALA A 371 -13.16 -30.19 -4.37
C ALA A 371 -12.64 -31.54 -4.87
N ASN A 372 -11.99 -31.53 -6.02
CA ASN A 372 -11.35 -32.71 -6.61
C ASN A 372 -12.27 -33.93 -6.84
N THR A 373 -13.55 -33.68 -6.96
CA THR A 373 -14.58 -34.73 -7.15
C THR A 373 -15.23 -34.57 -8.51
N PRO A 374 -15.43 -35.67 -9.28
CA PRO A 374 -16.01 -35.61 -10.62
C PRO A 374 -17.55 -35.54 -10.59
N TYR A 375 -18.12 -34.72 -11.45
CA TYR A 375 -19.55 -34.49 -11.58
C TYR A 375 -19.99 -34.49 -13.04
N LEU A 376 -21.29 -34.68 -13.27
CA LEU A 376 -21.97 -34.23 -14.47
C LEU A 376 -22.62 -32.89 -14.19
N VAL A 377 -22.42 -31.91 -15.06
CA VAL A 377 -23.06 -30.61 -14.97
C VAL A 377 -23.84 -30.31 -16.24
N TYR A 378 -25.07 -29.85 -16.07
CA TYR A 378 -25.96 -29.47 -17.17
C TYR A 378 -25.98 -27.95 -17.31
N PHE A 379 -25.66 -27.48 -18.49
CA PHE A 379 -25.79 -26.08 -18.86
C PHE A 379 -27.00 -25.90 -19.78
N PRO A 380 -27.96 -25.01 -19.43
CA PRO A 380 -29.14 -24.76 -20.26
C PRO A 380 -28.79 -24.12 -21.61
N GLU A 381 -27.72 -23.34 -21.64
CA GLU A 381 -27.15 -22.73 -22.85
C GLU A 381 -25.62 -22.91 -22.86
N ALA A 382 -25.02 -22.82 -24.05
CA ALA A 382 -23.55 -22.84 -24.15
C ALA A 382 -22.94 -21.57 -23.53
N THR A 383 -21.79 -21.70 -22.89
CA THR A 383 -21.06 -20.56 -22.31
C THR A 383 -19.76 -20.31 -23.05
N VAL A 384 -19.40 -19.04 -23.21
CA VAL A 384 -18.14 -18.63 -23.81
C VAL A 384 -17.35 -17.66 -22.89
N GLU A 385 -18.03 -17.12 -21.87
CA GLU A 385 -17.43 -16.20 -20.91
C GLU A 385 -16.80 -16.97 -19.75
N PRO A 386 -15.68 -16.49 -19.20
CA PRO A 386 -15.07 -17.08 -18.01
C PRO A 386 -16.03 -17.05 -16.81
N LEU A 387 -15.85 -18.02 -15.91
CA LEU A 387 -16.49 -18.03 -14.59
C LEU A 387 -15.48 -17.59 -13.54
N TYR A 388 -15.95 -16.85 -12.54
CA TYR A 388 -15.10 -16.28 -11.50
C TYR A 388 -15.54 -16.78 -10.13
N PHE A 389 -14.55 -17.11 -9.27
CA PHE A 389 -14.80 -17.63 -7.93
C PHE A 389 -13.80 -17.07 -6.92
N ALA A 390 -14.25 -16.83 -5.70
CA ALA A 390 -13.37 -16.77 -4.54
C ALA A 390 -13.34 -18.19 -3.94
N ALA A 391 -12.17 -18.81 -3.89
CA ALA A 391 -12.06 -20.22 -3.53
C ALA A 391 -10.78 -20.55 -2.78
N THR A 392 -10.89 -21.49 -1.84
CA THR A 392 -9.73 -22.08 -1.17
C THR A 392 -9.31 -23.35 -1.92
N VAL A 393 -8.04 -23.42 -2.30
CA VAL A 393 -7.44 -24.56 -3.00
C VAL A 393 -6.38 -25.20 -2.12
N ASP A 394 -6.41 -26.52 -2.03
CA ASP A 394 -5.36 -27.31 -1.40
C ASP A 394 -4.46 -27.94 -2.48
N ALA A 395 -3.23 -27.44 -2.59
CA ALA A 395 -2.25 -27.93 -3.56
C ALA A 395 -1.77 -29.36 -3.31
N ALA A 396 -1.93 -29.87 -2.08
CA ALA A 396 -1.58 -31.25 -1.71
C ALA A 396 -2.73 -32.25 -1.91
N ALA A 397 -3.95 -31.76 -2.19
CA ALA A 397 -5.10 -32.62 -2.37
C ALA A 397 -4.98 -33.44 -3.64
N THR A 398 -5.37 -34.70 -3.56
CA THR A 398 -5.45 -35.63 -4.70
C THR A 398 -6.87 -35.73 -5.25
N ALA A 399 -6.99 -36.13 -6.50
CA ALA A 399 -8.29 -36.40 -7.09
C ALA A 399 -9.07 -37.45 -6.27
N ASN A 400 -10.34 -37.17 -6.03
CA ASN A 400 -11.26 -38.05 -5.31
C ASN A 400 -12.02 -38.89 -6.32
N ASP A 401 -11.44 -40.06 -6.68
CA ASP A 401 -12.07 -40.99 -7.60
C ASP A 401 -13.34 -41.61 -6.97
N VAL A 402 -14.46 -41.58 -7.67
CA VAL A 402 -15.73 -42.12 -7.20
C VAL A 402 -15.97 -43.48 -7.86
N ALA A 403 -15.89 -44.56 -7.08
CA ALA A 403 -16.01 -45.92 -7.55
C ALA A 403 -17.32 -46.59 -7.11
N HIS A 404 -18.04 -47.20 -8.06
CA HIS A 404 -19.21 -48.02 -7.79
C HIS A 404 -19.20 -49.26 -8.72
N GLY A 405 -19.13 -50.44 -8.12
CA GLY A 405 -19.00 -51.71 -8.87
C GLY A 405 -17.72 -51.71 -9.72
N SER A 406 -17.86 -52.02 -10.98
CA SER A 406 -16.75 -52.07 -11.95
C SER A 406 -16.46 -50.72 -12.61
N TYR A 407 -17.09 -49.64 -12.15
CA TYR A 407 -16.96 -48.30 -12.74
C TYR A 407 -16.32 -47.32 -11.76
N THR A 408 -15.34 -46.60 -12.26
CA THR A 408 -14.71 -45.48 -11.49
C THR A 408 -14.82 -44.21 -12.30
N PHE A 409 -15.44 -43.20 -11.73
CA PHE A 409 -15.51 -41.83 -12.28
C PHE A 409 -14.34 -41.03 -11.75
N LYS A 410 -13.52 -40.44 -12.63
CA LYS A 410 -12.22 -39.82 -12.33
C LYS A 410 -12.15 -38.41 -12.82
N CYS A 411 -11.49 -37.52 -12.02
CA CYS A 411 -11.14 -36.17 -12.44
C CYS A 411 -10.04 -36.20 -13.50
N ASN A 412 -10.05 -35.19 -14.38
CA ASN A 412 -8.93 -34.88 -15.25
C ASN A 412 -8.51 -33.42 -15.12
N TYR A 413 -7.23 -33.20 -14.82
CA TYR A 413 -6.61 -31.88 -14.75
C TYR A 413 -5.48 -31.70 -15.77
N GLU A 414 -5.26 -32.66 -16.65
CA GLU A 414 -4.26 -32.61 -17.71
C GLU A 414 -4.90 -32.06 -19.01
N ALA A 415 -4.17 -31.17 -19.69
CA ALA A 415 -4.54 -30.79 -21.05
C ALA A 415 -4.36 -31.95 -22.03
N ASP A 416 -5.18 -31.98 -23.07
CA ASP A 416 -5.11 -32.98 -24.13
C ASP A 416 -5.05 -34.44 -23.63
N PHE A 417 -5.70 -34.69 -22.49
CA PHE A 417 -5.69 -36.01 -21.85
C PHE A 417 -6.26 -37.08 -22.79
N SER A 418 -5.46 -38.11 -23.07
CA SER A 418 -5.86 -39.17 -23.99
C SER A 418 -7.01 -40.01 -23.44
N MET A 419 -8.10 -40.07 -24.21
CA MET A 419 -9.28 -40.89 -23.91
C MET A 419 -9.19 -42.31 -24.46
N ASN A 420 -8.09 -42.68 -25.10
CA ASN A 420 -7.91 -44.05 -25.64
C ASN A 420 -8.05 -45.11 -24.52
N GLY A 421 -8.99 -46.02 -24.64
CA GLY A 421 -9.28 -47.04 -23.63
C GLY A 421 -10.03 -46.54 -22.38
N LYS A 422 -10.52 -45.29 -22.38
CA LYS A 422 -11.32 -44.67 -21.31
C LYS A 422 -12.71 -44.32 -21.85
N TYR A 423 -13.65 -44.03 -20.97
CA TYR A 423 -15.03 -43.75 -21.38
C TYR A 423 -15.37 -42.28 -21.11
N GLY A 424 -15.80 -41.58 -22.13
CA GLY A 424 -16.39 -40.24 -22.05
C GLY A 424 -17.92 -40.31 -22.00
N VAL A 425 -18.57 -39.20 -21.62
CA VAL A 425 -20.02 -39.07 -21.65
C VAL A 425 -20.46 -38.50 -22.99
N ALA A 426 -21.44 -39.11 -23.61
CA ALA A 426 -22.04 -38.66 -24.87
C ALA A 426 -23.55 -38.86 -24.85
N GLU A 427 -24.27 -38.01 -25.57
CA GLU A 427 -25.69 -38.16 -25.82
C GLU A 427 -25.88 -38.89 -27.15
N ILE A 428 -26.58 -40.03 -27.09
CA ILE A 428 -26.93 -40.85 -28.25
C ILE A 428 -28.46 -41.07 -28.21
N ASP A 429 -29.15 -40.61 -29.23
CA ASP A 429 -30.60 -40.69 -29.36
C ASP A 429 -31.35 -40.13 -28.13
N GLY A 430 -30.90 -38.99 -27.62
CA GLY A 430 -31.47 -38.32 -26.43
C GLY A 430 -31.19 -39.03 -25.10
N VAL A 431 -30.30 -40.02 -25.07
CA VAL A 431 -29.92 -40.77 -23.87
C VAL A 431 -28.44 -40.55 -23.58
N GLN A 432 -28.12 -40.17 -22.36
CA GLN A 432 -26.71 -40.05 -21.91
C GLN A 432 -26.13 -41.46 -21.72
N LYS A 433 -24.96 -41.70 -22.30
CA LYS A 433 -24.22 -42.96 -22.24
C LYS A 433 -22.75 -42.73 -22.05
N ILE A 434 -22.04 -43.68 -21.43
CA ILE A 434 -20.59 -43.71 -21.52
C ILE A 434 -20.15 -44.40 -22.81
N MET A 435 -19.21 -43.75 -23.50
CA MET A 435 -18.71 -44.24 -24.80
C MET A 435 -17.19 -44.38 -24.74
N LEU A 436 -16.70 -45.49 -25.27
CA LEU A 436 -15.27 -45.74 -25.35
C LEU A 436 -14.59 -44.72 -26.25
N GLY A 437 -13.58 -44.04 -25.71
CA GLY A 437 -12.74 -43.15 -26.47
C GLY A 437 -11.85 -43.91 -27.45
N THR A 438 -11.70 -43.37 -28.65
CA THR A 438 -10.84 -43.92 -29.70
C THR A 438 -9.45 -43.22 -29.71
N ALA A 439 -8.53 -43.80 -30.47
CA ALA A 439 -7.22 -43.16 -30.68
C ALA A 439 -7.41 -41.75 -31.26
N GLY A 440 -6.74 -40.77 -30.63
CA GLY A 440 -6.82 -39.36 -31.01
C GLY A 440 -7.96 -38.57 -30.35
N SER A 441 -8.88 -39.21 -29.60
CA SER A 441 -9.83 -38.47 -28.77
C SER A 441 -9.17 -37.97 -27.48
N THR A 442 -9.44 -36.72 -27.11
CA THR A 442 -8.89 -36.06 -25.93
C THR A 442 -9.98 -35.51 -25.02
N LEU A 443 -9.64 -35.31 -23.76
CA LEU A 443 -10.46 -34.65 -22.75
C LEU A 443 -9.77 -33.38 -22.31
N LEU A 444 -10.55 -32.34 -22.16
CA LEU A 444 -10.09 -31.05 -21.63
C LEU A 444 -9.70 -31.19 -20.16
N ALA A 445 -8.76 -30.37 -19.69
CA ALA A 445 -8.55 -30.17 -18.26
C ALA A 445 -9.85 -29.68 -17.59
N THR A 446 -10.02 -29.98 -16.31
CA THR A 446 -11.29 -29.79 -15.55
C THR A 446 -12.47 -30.65 -16.02
N GLY A 447 -12.20 -31.65 -16.86
CA GLY A 447 -13.15 -32.68 -17.24
C GLY A 447 -13.14 -33.90 -16.30
N ALA A 448 -14.00 -34.88 -16.63
CA ALA A 448 -13.98 -36.16 -15.93
C ALA A 448 -14.29 -37.30 -16.89
N TYR A 449 -13.83 -38.52 -16.56
CA TYR A 449 -13.96 -39.71 -17.40
C TYR A 449 -14.18 -40.95 -16.55
N PHE A 450 -14.66 -42.01 -17.18
CA PHE A 450 -14.82 -43.32 -16.54
C PHE A 450 -13.70 -44.28 -16.95
N THR A 451 -13.33 -45.12 -15.99
CA THR A 451 -12.64 -46.40 -16.26
C THR A 451 -13.53 -47.55 -15.83
N SER A 452 -13.42 -48.68 -16.51
CA SER A 452 -14.19 -49.86 -16.17
C SER A 452 -13.52 -51.12 -16.71
N ASP A 453 -13.60 -52.22 -15.94
CA ASP A 453 -13.21 -53.57 -16.35
C ASP A 453 -14.41 -54.38 -16.94
N SER A 454 -15.60 -53.78 -16.98
CA SER A 454 -16.79 -54.42 -17.52
C SER A 454 -16.76 -54.49 -19.04
N ALA A 455 -16.93 -55.70 -19.61
CA ALA A 455 -17.11 -55.87 -21.04
C ALA A 455 -18.35 -55.16 -21.62
N LYS A 456 -19.31 -54.77 -20.76
CA LYS A 456 -20.55 -54.08 -21.11
C LYS A 456 -20.42 -52.54 -20.95
N ALA A 457 -19.26 -52.00 -20.59
CA ALA A 457 -19.11 -50.60 -20.26
C ALA A 457 -19.41 -49.66 -21.45
N ASN A 458 -18.98 -50.03 -22.66
CA ASN A 458 -19.25 -49.21 -23.84
C ASN A 458 -20.76 -49.18 -24.19
N GLY A 459 -21.33 -47.99 -24.22
CA GLY A 459 -22.77 -47.79 -24.46
C GLY A 459 -23.64 -47.91 -23.21
N MET A 460 -23.03 -48.09 -22.01
CA MET A 460 -23.77 -48.14 -20.76
C MET A 460 -24.54 -46.83 -20.55
N LYS A 461 -25.82 -46.96 -20.24
CA LYS A 461 -26.74 -45.84 -20.02
C LYS A 461 -26.42 -45.13 -18.72
N ILE A 462 -26.52 -43.81 -18.72
CA ILE A 462 -26.50 -42.96 -17.53
C ILE A 462 -27.95 -42.63 -17.16
N ASN A 463 -28.33 -43.00 -15.95
CA ASN A 463 -29.61 -42.62 -15.36
C ASN A 463 -29.41 -41.34 -14.54
N ILE A 464 -30.00 -40.25 -15.00
CA ILE A 464 -29.89 -38.92 -14.38
C ILE A 464 -31.05 -38.74 -13.40
N GLY A 465 -30.75 -38.69 -12.12
CA GLY A 465 -31.74 -38.54 -11.06
C GLY A 465 -32.53 -37.22 -11.16
N GLY A 466 -33.78 -37.24 -10.74
CA GLY A 466 -34.66 -36.06 -10.75
C GLY A 466 -35.22 -35.68 -12.12
N GLN A 467 -34.88 -36.41 -13.20
CA GLN A 467 -35.64 -36.32 -14.44
C GLN A 467 -36.88 -37.19 -14.32
N THR A 468 -38.05 -36.60 -14.28
CA THR A 468 -39.29 -37.35 -14.54
C THR A 468 -39.22 -37.87 -15.96
N THR A 469 -39.15 -39.18 -16.10
CA THR A 469 -39.32 -39.87 -17.40
C THR A 469 -40.73 -39.56 -17.89
N GLY A 470 -40.86 -38.61 -18.77
CA GLY A 470 -42.13 -38.35 -19.41
C GLY A 470 -42.36 -36.87 -19.68
N ILE A 471 -42.54 -36.65 -20.93
CA ILE A 471 -43.02 -35.50 -21.67
C ILE A 471 -41.91 -34.69 -22.29
N GLY A 472 -41.83 -34.88 -23.56
CA GLY A 472 -41.04 -34.13 -24.51
C GLY A 472 -41.19 -32.66 -24.38
N SER A 473 -40.20 -31.94 -24.91
CA SER A 473 -40.11 -30.51 -24.99
C SER A 473 -41.49 -29.88 -25.06
N LEU A 474 -41.89 -29.23 -23.96
CA LEU A 474 -42.82 -28.13 -24.08
C LEU A 474 -42.06 -27.01 -24.79
N THR A 475 -42.21 -26.97 -26.11
CA THR A 475 -42.03 -25.75 -26.86
C THR A 475 -43.15 -24.81 -26.41
N ASP A 476 -42.98 -24.17 -25.29
CA ASP A 476 -43.81 -23.04 -24.93
C ASP A 476 -43.47 -21.90 -25.88
N GLY A 477 -44.29 -21.81 -26.93
CA GLY A 477 -44.44 -20.61 -27.73
C GLY A 477 -45.07 -19.49 -26.90
N LYS A 478 -44.44 -19.08 -25.83
CA LYS A 478 -44.76 -17.82 -25.15
C LYS A 478 -43.66 -16.84 -25.42
N SER A 479 -44.09 -15.73 -26.04
CA SER A 479 -43.31 -14.50 -26.16
C SER A 479 -42.58 -14.22 -24.85
N ALA A 480 -41.29 -13.89 -24.96
CA ALA A 480 -40.45 -13.47 -23.83
C ALA A 480 -41.27 -12.57 -22.90
N ASP A 481 -41.45 -12.96 -21.65
CA ASP A 481 -42.13 -12.17 -20.66
C ASP A 481 -41.28 -10.89 -20.47
N GLU A 482 -41.79 -9.74 -20.92
CA GLU A 482 -41.14 -8.47 -20.79
C GLU A 482 -41.07 -7.97 -19.32
N ALA A 483 -41.38 -8.85 -18.37
CA ALA A 483 -41.36 -8.53 -16.96
C ALA A 483 -39.98 -8.14 -16.47
N VAL A 484 -39.94 -7.10 -15.66
CA VAL A 484 -38.75 -6.62 -14.96
C VAL A 484 -38.90 -6.97 -13.49
N TYR A 485 -37.88 -7.57 -12.93
CA TYR A 485 -37.83 -8.02 -11.53
C TYR A 485 -36.76 -7.24 -10.77
N ASN A 486 -36.99 -6.98 -9.49
CA ASN A 486 -35.92 -6.54 -8.60
C ASN A 486 -35.02 -7.74 -8.24
N LEU A 487 -33.95 -7.48 -7.49
CA LEU A 487 -33.00 -8.52 -7.09
C LEU A 487 -33.59 -9.56 -6.12
N GLN A 488 -34.75 -9.28 -5.49
CA GLN A 488 -35.47 -10.23 -4.65
C GLN A 488 -36.42 -11.13 -5.48
N GLY A 489 -36.39 -11.03 -6.80
CA GLY A 489 -37.27 -11.80 -7.69
C GLY A 489 -38.71 -11.29 -7.73
N ILE A 490 -39.02 -10.11 -7.19
CA ILE A 490 -40.34 -9.51 -7.21
C ILE A 490 -40.52 -8.73 -8.52
N LYS A 491 -41.57 -9.05 -9.26
CA LYS A 491 -41.93 -8.32 -10.48
C LYS A 491 -42.29 -6.87 -10.16
N VAL A 492 -41.51 -5.92 -10.72
CA VAL A 492 -41.71 -4.47 -10.50
C VAL A 492 -42.44 -3.79 -11.63
N THR A 493 -42.33 -4.29 -12.88
CA THR A 493 -43.05 -3.77 -14.04
C THR A 493 -43.08 -4.77 -15.18
N SER A 494 -43.82 -4.48 -16.24
CA SER A 494 -43.82 -5.23 -17.52
C SER A 494 -43.46 -4.23 -18.62
N GLY A 495 -42.38 -4.51 -19.35
CA GLY A 495 -42.00 -3.85 -20.60
C GLY A 495 -40.94 -2.77 -20.45
N SER A 496 -41.23 -1.61 -19.91
CA SER A 496 -40.31 -0.47 -19.90
C SER A 496 -39.55 -0.29 -18.58
N LEU A 497 -38.27 0.06 -18.68
CA LEU A 497 -37.43 0.46 -17.54
C LEU A 497 -37.63 1.93 -17.14
N SER A 498 -38.32 2.71 -17.99
CA SER A 498 -38.59 4.11 -17.70
C SER A 498 -39.60 4.24 -16.55
N GLY A 499 -39.23 5.03 -15.53
CA GLY A 499 -40.07 5.21 -14.33
C GLY A 499 -39.70 4.31 -13.15
N LEU A 500 -38.69 3.44 -13.29
CA LEU A 500 -38.09 2.71 -12.17
C LEU A 500 -37.08 3.61 -11.45
N SER A 501 -36.97 3.44 -10.15
CA SER A 501 -35.94 4.09 -9.36
C SER A 501 -34.55 3.61 -9.81
N LYS A 502 -33.53 4.43 -9.60
CA LYS A 502 -32.14 4.00 -9.84
C LYS A 502 -31.85 2.71 -9.08
N GLY A 503 -31.30 1.72 -9.77
CA GLY A 503 -31.04 0.40 -9.17
C GLY A 503 -30.75 -0.69 -10.18
N VAL A 504 -30.49 -1.89 -9.68
CA VAL A 504 -30.25 -3.10 -10.49
C VAL A 504 -31.53 -3.90 -10.58
N TYR A 505 -31.87 -4.31 -11.80
CA TYR A 505 -33.08 -5.09 -12.11
C TYR A 505 -32.72 -6.28 -13.00
N VAL A 506 -33.62 -7.26 -13.10
CA VAL A 506 -33.52 -8.39 -14.02
C VAL A 506 -34.61 -8.27 -15.07
N LYS A 507 -34.26 -8.21 -16.35
CA LYS A 507 -35.16 -8.26 -17.51
C LYS A 507 -34.70 -9.32 -18.49
N ASN A 508 -35.59 -10.23 -18.88
CA ASN A 508 -35.29 -11.33 -19.79
C ASN A 508 -34.07 -12.15 -19.35
N GLY A 509 -33.95 -12.44 -18.04
CA GLY A 509 -32.85 -13.19 -17.46
C GLY A 509 -31.51 -12.45 -17.45
N ARG A 510 -31.47 -11.14 -17.78
CA ARG A 510 -30.25 -10.31 -17.79
C ARG A 510 -30.38 -9.18 -16.78
N LYS A 511 -29.31 -8.90 -16.08
CA LYS A 511 -29.23 -7.73 -15.18
C LYS A 511 -29.23 -6.45 -16.01
N VAL A 512 -30.02 -5.44 -15.59
CA VAL A 512 -30.14 -4.14 -16.22
C VAL A 512 -30.02 -3.08 -15.13
N ILE A 513 -29.16 -2.08 -15.35
CA ILE A 513 -28.96 -0.97 -14.41
C ILE A 513 -29.81 0.21 -14.89
N VAL A 514 -30.68 0.72 -14.02
CA VAL A 514 -31.39 1.98 -14.21
C VAL A 514 -30.60 3.08 -13.50
N LYS A 515 -30.10 4.00 -14.30
CA LYS A 515 -29.26 5.15 -13.83
C LYS A 515 -30.08 6.32 -13.34
#